data_5fd9fb3d302c7898e00e5d9e65bdc3aa
#
_entry.id   5fd9fb3d302c7898e00e5d9e65bdc3aa
#
_cell.length_a   1.000
_cell.length_b   1.000
_cell.length_c   1.000
_cell.angle_alpha   90.00
_cell.angle_beta   90.00
_cell.angle_gamma   90.00
#
_symmetry.space_group_name_H-M   'P 1'
#
loop_
_entity.id
_entity.type
_entity.pdbx_description
1 polymer ?
#
loop_
_entity_poly.entity_id
_entity_poly.type
_entity_poly.pdbx_seq_one_letter_code
_entity_poly.pdbx_strand_id
1 'polypeptide(L)'
;MFPLANAQARFQPVWVEDVARAISERLEDRDSFGQTYELCGPRVYSLREIVEYAAHLQELHTRIIPLSDRLSFLQAWAMEFKPGAKLMTRDNHHAMQQDNVCQGQWPFGFAPTAIEAVVPTYLGRQSPRARYYAFRGHARRR
;
A
#
# COMPACT_ATOMS: atom_id res chain seq x y z
N MET A 1 -11.04 10.61 -14.44
CA MET A 1 -9.94 11.44 -13.88
C MET A 1 -9.96 11.27 -12.37
N PHE A 2 -8.80 10.97 -11.76
CA PHE A 2 -8.67 10.74 -10.32
C PHE A 2 -7.65 11.74 -9.74
N PRO A 3 -8.10 12.70 -8.92
CA PRO A 3 -7.22 13.64 -8.25
C PRO A 3 -6.49 12.92 -7.11
N LEU A 4 -5.16 12.91 -7.14
CA LEU A 4 -4.32 12.22 -6.15
C LEU A 4 -3.53 13.24 -5.33
N ALA A 5 -3.86 13.33 -4.05
CA ALA A 5 -3.10 14.09 -3.09
C ALA A 5 -1.77 13.39 -2.78
N ASN A 6 -0.72 14.17 -2.49
CA ASN A 6 0.60 13.67 -2.11
C ASN A 6 1.17 12.60 -3.08
N ALA A 7 0.93 12.76 -4.37
CA ALA A 7 1.29 11.78 -5.41
C ALA A 7 2.79 11.40 -5.42
N GLN A 8 3.65 12.28 -4.90
CA GLN A 8 5.10 12.10 -4.83
C GLN A 8 5.59 11.45 -3.53
N ALA A 9 4.70 11.25 -2.54
CA ALA A 9 5.05 10.56 -1.29
C ALA A 9 5.65 9.18 -1.59
N ARG A 10 6.77 8.84 -0.94
CA ARG A 10 7.56 7.64 -1.22
C ARG A 10 7.26 6.56 -0.20
N PHE A 11 7.08 5.35 -0.69
CA PHE A 11 6.78 4.16 0.10
C PHE A 11 7.68 3.00 -0.32
N GLN A 12 8.01 2.16 0.62
CA GLN A 12 8.76 0.92 0.37
C GLN A 12 7.96 -0.27 0.94
N PRO A 13 6.86 -0.67 0.25
CA PRO A 13 5.92 -1.66 0.76
C PRO A 13 6.59 -3.02 0.92
N VAL A 14 6.34 -3.67 2.04
CA VAL A 14 6.80 -5.02 2.38
C VAL A 14 5.62 -5.99 2.36
N TRP A 15 5.86 -7.22 1.91
CA TRP A 15 4.85 -8.27 1.96
C TRP A 15 4.69 -8.81 3.38
N VAL A 16 3.43 -9.02 3.79
CA VAL A 16 3.11 -9.44 5.16
C VAL A 16 3.71 -10.81 5.52
N GLU A 17 3.84 -11.74 4.56
CA GLU A 17 4.45 -13.04 4.83
C GLU A 17 5.98 -12.93 5.02
N ASP A 18 6.63 -11.99 4.35
CA ASP A 18 8.05 -11.69 4.61
C ASP A 18 8.24 -11.12 6.01
N VAL A 19 7.31 -10.28 6.48
CA VAL A 19 7.30 -9.78 7.87
C VAL A 19 7.11 -10.93 8.86
N ALA A 20 6.14 -11.82 8.61
CA ALA A 20 5.89 -12.97 9.46
C ALA A 20 7.10 -13.91 9.53
N ARG A 21 7.76 -14.13 8.38
CA ARG A 21 9.00 -14.93 8.30
C ARG A 21 10.13 -14.28 9.06
N ALA A 22 10.33 -12.97 8.90
CA ALA A 22 11.34 -12.21 9.61
C ALA A 22 11.18 -12.31 11.14
N ILE A 23 9.94 -12.19 11.63
CA ILE A 23 9.59 -12.37 13.04
C ILE A 23 9.91 -13.79 13.47
N SER A 24 9.50 -14.81 12.72
CA SER A 24 9.74 -16.22 13.04
C SER A 24 11.24 -16.54 13.13
N GLU A 25 12.06 -16.03 12.21
CA GLU A 25 13.50 -16.23 12.22
C GLU A 25 14.19 -15.59 13.44
N ARG A 26 13.61 -14.51 13.99
CA ARG A 26 14.19 -13.79 15.15
C ARG A 26 13.67 -14.24 16.52
N LEU A 27 12.54 -14.96 16.57
CA LEU A 27 11.98 -15.43 17.85
C LEU A 27 12.94 -16.32 18.66
N GLU A 28 13.75 -17.12 17.97
CA GLU A 28 14.70 -18.06 18.62
C GLU A 28 16.12 -17.48 18.71
N ASP A 29 16.37 -16.33 18.09
CA ASP A 29 17.67 -15.68 18.04
C ASP A 29 17.84 -14.72 19.23
N ARG A 30 18.65 -15.12 20.22
CA ARG A 30 18.91 -14.32 21.42
C ARG A 30 19.62 -13.00 21.12
N ASP A 31 20.40 -12.93 20.05
CA ASP A 31 21.14 -11.73 19.66
C ASP A 31 20.19 -10.66 19.07
N SER A 32 18.96 -11.05 18.74
CA SER A 32 17.90 -10.12 18.29
C SER A 32 17.25 -9.35 19.44
N PHE A 33 17.43 -9.74 20.67
CA PHE A 33 16.75 -9.17 21.83
C PHE A 33 17.15 -7.69 22.02
N GLY A 34 16.14 -6.82 22.09
CA GLY A 34 16.36 -5.38 22.23
C GLY A 34 16.84 -4.67 20.95
N GLN A 35 16.93 -5.40 19.83
CA GLN A 35 17.27 -4.81 18.54
C GLN A 35 16.03 -4.30 17.81
N THR A 36 16.23 -3.27 16.99
CA THR A 36 15.18 -2.73 16.11
C THR A 36 15.56 -3.02 14.66
N TYR A 37 14.61 -3.56 13.89
CA TYR A 37 14.80 -3.91 12.49
C TYR A 37 13.80 -3.16 11.61
N GLU A 38 14.30 -2.54 10.54
CA GLU A 38 13.46 -1.94 9.51
C GLU A 38 13.10 -2.99 8.47
N LEU A 39 11.80 -3.21 8.27
CA LEU A 39 11.29 -4.19 7.32
C LEU A 39 10.69 -3.50 6.11
N CYS A 40 11.36 -3.61 4.97
CA CYS A 40 10.96 -2.95 3.73
C CYS A 40 11.03 -3.89 2.53
N GLY A 41 10.20 -3.62 1.54
CA GLY A 41 10.28 -4.31 0.27
C GLY A 41 11.54 -3.94 -0.53
N PRO A 42 11.76 -4.62 -1.67
CA PRO A 42 12.99 -4.49 -2.46
C PRO A 42 13.08 -3.17 -3.23
N ARG A 43 11.97 -2.44 -3.39
CA ARG A 43 11.90 -1.24 -4.22
C ARG A 43 11.06 -0.14 -3.58
N VAL A 44 11.49 1.11 -3.80
CA VAL A 44 10.75 2.32 -3.42
C VAL A 44 9.82 2.73 -4.56
N TYR A 45 8.59 3.09 -4.21
CA TYR A 45 7.56 3.58 -5.14
C TYR A 45 7.02 4.91 -4.67
N SER A 46 6.65 5.77 -5.59
CA SER A 46 5.76 6.90 -5.29
C SER A 46 4.32 6.41 -5.11
N LEU A 47 3.51 7.16 -4.37
CA LEU A 47 2.07 6.89 -4.26
C LEU A 47 1.41 6.83 -5.64
N ARG A 48 1.84 7.68 -6.56
CA ARG A 48 1.37 7.68 -7.94
C ARG A 48 1.64 6.34 -8.64
N GLU A 49 2.88 5.82 -8.56
CA GLU A 49 3.23 4.53 -9.18
C GLU A 49 2.41 3.38 -8.61
N ILE A 50 2.18 3.36 -7.28
CA ILE A 50 1.35 2.34 -6.63
C ILE A 50 -0.10 2.40 -7.15
N VAL A 51 -0.69 3.61 -7.24
CA VAL A 51 -2.07 3.79 -7.70
C VAL A 51 -2.19 3.48 -9.20
N GLU A 52 -1.23 3.90 -10.03
CA GLU A 52 -1.18 3.55 -11.46
C GLU A 52 -1.08 2.04 -11.66
N TYR A 53 -0.23 1.37 -10.89
CA TYR A 53 -0.08 -0.08 -10.94
C TYR A 53 -1.39 -0.80 -10.54
N ALA A 54 -2.03 -0.38 -9.45
CA ALA A 54 -3.30 -0.93 -9.01
C ALA A 54 -4.42 -0.70 -10.05
N ALA A 55 -4.48 0.48 -10.66
CA ALA A 55 -5.42 0.80 -11.73
C ALA A 55 -5.20 -0.07 -12.97
N HIS A 56 -3.93 -0.28 -13.35
CA HIS A 56 -3.56 -1.15 -14.47
C HIS A 56 -4.02 -2.61 -14.23
N LEU A 57 -3.79 -3.16 -13.04
CA LEU A 57 -4.23 -4.51 -12.68
C LEU A 57 -5.76 -4.69 -12.70
N GLN A 58 -6.49 -3.60 -12.44
CA GLN A 58 -7.95 -3.57 -12.49
C GLN A 58 -8.50 -3.21 -13.88
N GLU A 59 -7.63 -3.03 -14.87
CA GLU A 59 -7.97 -2.60 -16.24
C GLU A 59 -8.73 -1.24 -16.26
N LEU A 60 -8.44 -0.39 -15.28
CA LEU A 60 -9.05 0.93 -15.17
C LEU A 60 -8.23 1.96 -15.96
N HIS A 61 -8.83 2.52 -17.00
CA HIS A 61 -8.23 3.60 -17.80
C HIS A 61 -8.45 4.96 -17.11
N THR A 62 -7.88 5.11 -15.91
CA THR A 62 -8.06 6.33 -15.12
C THR A 62 -6.83 7.21 -15.22
N ARG A 63 -7.01 8.45 -15.70
CA ARG A 63 -5.94 9.45 -15.70
C ARG A 63 -5.78 9.99 -14.28
N ILE A 64 -4.60 9.79 -13.69
CA ILE A 64 -4.25 10.33 -12.38
C ILE A 64 -3.72 11.76 -12.55
N ILE A 65 -4.28 12.67 -11.76
CA ILE A 65 -3.88 14.08 -11.74
C ILE A 65 -3.27 14.35 -10.37
N PRO A 66 -1.94 14.59 -10.29
CA PRO A 66 -1.31 14.97 -9.03
C PRO A 66 -1.83 16.35 -8.60
N LEU A 67 -2.24 16.46 -7.35
CA LEU A 67 -2.63 17.73 -6.75
C LEU A 67 -1.40 18.43 -6.17
N SER A 68 -1.40 19.76 -6.23
CA SER A 68 -0.43 20.55 -5.48
C SER A 68 -0.68 20.40 -3.98
N ASP A 69 0.32 20.68 -3.16
CA ASP A 69 0.24 20.54 -1.70
C ASP A 69 -0.95 21.30 -1.10
N ARG A 70 -1.19 22.52 -1.54
CA ARG A 70 -2.34 23.34 -1.11
C ARG A 70 -3.68 22.71 -1.46
N LEU A 71 -3.81 22.14 -2.66
CA LEU A 71 -5.03 21.47 -3.10
C LEU A 71 -5.20 20.12 -2.41
N SER A 72 -4.12 19.42 -2.10
CA SER A 72 -4.11 18.18 -1.32
C SER A 72 -4.62 18.42 0.10
N PHE A 73 -4.15 19.50 0.74
CA PHE A 73 -4.64 19.91 2.06
C PHE A 73 -6.13 20.28 2.04
N LEU A 74 -6.55 21.08 1.04
CA LEU A 74 -7.97 21.46 0.89
C LEU A 74 -8.86 20.25 0.65
N GLN A 75 -8.40 19.30 -0.15
CA GLN A 75 -9.11 18.02 -0.38
C GLN A 75 -9.24 17.22 0.92
N ALA A 76 -8.16 17.08 1.70
CA ALA A 76 -8.17 16.37 2.98
C ALA A 76 -9.15 17.03 3.95
N TRP A 77 -9.11 18.36 4.07
CA TRP A 77 -10.02 19.13 4.89
C TRP A 77 -11.49 18.95 4.48
N ALA A 78 -11.80 19.06 3.19
CA ALA A 78 -13.16 18.85 2.69
C ALA A 78 -13.67 17.41 2.93
N MET A 79 -12.79 16.41 2.82
CA MET A 79 -13.15 15.00 3.05
C MET A 79 -13.38 14.67 4.53
N GLU A 80 -12.87 15.46 5.47
CA GLU A 80 -13.17 15.28 6.90
C GLU A 80 -14.64 15.55 7.24
N PHE A 81 -15.33 16.41 6.47
CA PHE A 81 -16.75 16.71 6.67
C PHE A 81 -17.69 15.70 6.02
N LYS A 82 -17.17 14.78 5.18
CA LYS A 82 -18.01 13.79 4.54
C LYS A 82 -18.52 12.78 5.56
N PRO A 83 -19.84 12.55 5.67
CA PRO A 83 -20.38 11.51 6.53
C PRO A 83 -19.98 10.12 6.02
N GLY A 84 -19.61 9.23 6.92
CA GLY A 84 -19.18 7.86 6.61
C GLY A 84 -17.69 7.60 6.87
N ALA A 85 -17.14 6.55 6.26
CA ALA A 85 -15.73 6.20 6.43
C ALA A 85 -14.83 7.32 5.87
N LYS A 86 -13.94 7.84 6.71
CA LYS A 86 -12.98 8.88 6.33
C LYS A 86 -11.88 8.24 5.47
N LEU A 87 -11.85 8.57 4.18
CA LEU A 87 -10.83 8.07 3.26
C LEU A 87 -9.52 8.85 3.36
N MET A 88 -9.58 10.12 3.76
CA MET A 88 -8.44 11.01 3.90
C MET A 88 -8.70 12.02 5.01
N THR A 89 -7.68 12.29 5.82
CA THR A 89 -7.69 13.28 6.89
C THR A 89 -6.47 14.18 6.77
N ARG A 90 -6.47 15.31 7.50
CA ARG A 90 -5.30 16.18 7.57
C ARG A 90 -4.08 15.47 8.15
N ASP A 91 -4.29 14.57 9.12
CA ASP A 91 -3.21 13.77 9.70
C ASP A 91 -2.57 12.85 8.67
N ASN A 92 -3.38 12.21 7.81
CA ASN A 92 -2.87 11.43 6.69
C ASN A 92 -2.06 12.28 5.71
N HIS A 93 -2.53 13.51 5.42
CA HIS A 93 -1.79 14.44 4.57
C HIS A 93 -0.43 14.78 5.17
N HIS A 94 -0.35 15.09 6.48
CA HIS A 94 0.90 15.37 7.16
C HIS A 94 1.83 14.15 7.23
N ALA A 95 1.28 12.97 7.51
CA ALA A 95 2.06 11.72 7.53
C ALA A 95 2.69 11.40 6.16
N MET A 96 2.00 11.74 5.06
CA MET A 96 2.50 11.55 3.70
C MET A 96 3.51 12.61 3.25
N GLN A 97 3.80 13.63 4.04
CA GLN A 97 4.89 14.58 3.78
C GLN A 97 6.26 14.01 4.13
N GLN A 98 6.30 12.94 4.92
CA GLN A 98 7.51 12.19 5.23
C GLN A 98 7.57 10.93 4.39
N ASP A 99 8.73 10.66 3.81
CA ASP A 99 8.97 9.42 3.07
C ASP A 99 8.92 8.23 4.03
N ASN A 100 8.14 7.22 3.69
CA ASN A 100 8.06 5.95 4.42
C ASN A 100 8.94 4.91 3.71
N VAL A 101 10.25 5.09 3.86
CA VAL A 101 11.29 4.26 3.25
C VAL A 101 12.34 3.91 4.29
N CYS A 102 12.91 2.72 4.19
CA CYS A 102 14.00 2.31 5.07
C CYS A 102 15.30 3.04 4.73
N GLN A 103 16.12 3.25 5.76
CA GLN A 103 17.47 3.78 5.62
C GLN A 103 18.51 2.66 5.56
N GLY A 104 18.18 1.48 6.12
CA GLY A 104 19.04 0.32 6.19
C GLY A 104 18.83 -0.70 5.07
N GLN A 105 19.71 -1.71 5.05
CA GLN A 105 19.53 -2.87 4.17
C GLN A 105 18.66 -3.93 4.86
N TRP A 106 18.03 -4.79 4.05
CA TRP A 106 17.28 -5.94 4.56
C TRP A 106 18.17 -6.87 5.37
N PRO A 107 17.92 -7.06 6.68
CA PRO A 107 18.87 -7.72 7.59
C PRO A 107 18.65 -9.24 7.72
N PHE A 108 17.86 -9.86 6.84
CA PHE A 108 17.50 -11.28 6.92
C PHE A 108 18.14 -12.07 5.79
N GLY A 109 18.29 -13.39 6.00
CA GLY A 109 18.94 -14.31 5.07
C GLY A 109 18.16 -14.61 3.78
N PHE A 110 17.01 -13.94 3.56
CA PHE A 110 16.19 -14.07 2.36
C PHE A 110 15.92 -12.69 1.72
N ALA A 111 15.61 -12.68 0.44
CA ALA A 111 15.26 -11.45 -0.26
C ALA A 111 13.79 -11.09 -0.03
N PRO A 112 13.44 -9.81 0.23
CA PRO A 112 12.06 -9.40 0.36
C PRO A 112 11.33 -9.50 -0.98
N THR A 113 10.04 -9.84 -0.94
CA THR A 113 9.20 -10.07 -2.12
C THR A 113 8.70 -8.75 -2.71
N ALA A 114 8.83 -8.62 -4.02
CA ALA A 114 8.32 -7.43 -4.73
C ALA A 114 6.78 -7.42 -4.82
N ILE A 115 6.19 -6.22 -4.84
CA ILE A 115 4.73 -6.07 -4.96
C ILE A 115 4.19 -6.67 -6.25
N GLU A 116 4.98 -6.65 -7.32
CA GLU A 116 4.63 -7.21 -8.63
C GLU A 116 4.42 -8.73 -8.60
N ALA A 117 5.06 -9.43 -7.67
CA ALA A 117 4.87 -10.86 -7.50
C ALA A 117 3.61 -11.21 -6.70
N VAL A 118 3.17 -10.32 -5.82
CA VAL A 118 2.10 -10.59 -4.85
C VAL A 118 0.77 -9.97 -5.26
N VAL A 119 0.76 -8.69 -5.61
CA VAL A 119 -0.47 -7.90 -5.82
C VAL A 119 -1.38 -8.46 -6.92
N PRO A 120 -0.87 -9.01 -8.05
CA PRO A 120 -1.74 -9.61 -9.07
C PRO A 120 -2.57 -10.79 -8.57
N THR A 121 -2.10 -11.49 -7.52
CA THR A 121 -2.79 -12.67 -6.98
C THR A 121 -4.12 -12.33 -6.29
N TYR A 122 -4.29 -11.10 -5.82
CA TYR A 122 -5.51 -10.68 -5.11
C TYR A 122 -6.19 -9.43 -5.69
N LEU A 123 -5.49 -8.57 -6.44
CA LEU A 123 -6.08 -7.37 -7.07
C LEU A 123 -6.51 -7.59 -8.53
N GLY A 124 -5.90 -8.54 -9.22
CA GLY A 124 -6.23 -8.83 -10.63
C GLY A 124 -7.65 -9.40 -10.78
N ARG A 125 -8.32 -9.09 -11.90
CA ARG A 125 -9.66 -9.63 -12.24
C ARG A 125 -9.73 -11.15 -12.26
N GLN A 126 -8.61 -11.82 -12.51
CA GLN A 126 -8.48 -13.28 -12.51
C GLN A 126 -8.11 -13.86 -11.14
N SER A 127 -8.01 -13.02 -10.12
CA SER A 127 -7.67 -13.49 -8.78
C SER A 127 -8.75 -14.46 -8.25
N PRO A 128 -8.37 -15.47 -7.44
CA PRO A 128 -9.34 -16.38 -6.81
C PRO A 128 -10.42 -15.63 -6.01
N ARG A 129 -10.07 -14.49 -5.41
CA ARG A 129 -11.01 -13.61 -4.69
C ARG A 129 -12.04 -12.93 -5.61
N ALA A 130 -11.66 -12.51 -6.81
CA ALA A 130 -12.59 -11.91 -7.77
C ALA A 130 -13.70 -12.91 -8.15
N ARG A 131 -13.32 -14.18 -8.39
CA ARG A 131 -14.28 -15.27 -8.64
C ARG A 131 -15.21 -15.49 -7.44
N TYR A 132 -14.68 -15.48 -6.22
CA TYR A 132 -15.47 -15.66 -5.02
C TYR A 132 -16.50 -14.53 -4.81
N TYR A 133 -16.15 -13.27 -5.07
CA TYR A 133 -17.09 -12.15 -4.99
C TYR A 133 -18.20 -12.24 -6.05
N ALA A 134 -17.87 -12.71 -7.25
CA ALA A 134 -18.88 -12.98 -8.29
C ALA A 134 -19.90 -14.03 -7.82
N PHE A 135 -19.47 -15.15 -7.26
CA PHE A 135 -20.36 -16.18 -6.69
C PHE A 135 -21.20 -15.65 -5.53
N ARG A 136 -20.64 -14.85 -4.64
CA ARG A 136 -21.36 -14.24 -3.52
C ARG A 136 -22.45 -13.26 -3.97
N GLY A 137 -22.19 -12.51 -5.05
CA GLY A 137 -23.19 -11.62 -5.67
C GLY A 137 -24.41 -12.38 -6.21
N HIS A 138 -24.22 -13.59 -6.76
CA HIS A 138 -25.31 -14.45 -7.23
C HIS A 138 -26.08 -15.11 -6.09
N ALA A 139 -25.41 -15.48 -4.99
CA ALA A 139 -26.05 -16.12 -3.83
C ALA A 139 -26.98 -15.17 -3.03
N ARG A 140 -26.74 -13.86 -3.08
CA ARG A 140 -27.59 -12.84 -2.41
C ARG A 140 -28.91 -12.51 -3.11
N ARG A 141 -29.19 -13.07 -4.29
CA ARG A 141 -30.40 -12.82 -5.09
C ARG A 141 -31.49 -13.86 -4.90
N ARG A 142 -31.46 -14.64 -3.81
CA ARG A 142 -32.57 -15.52 -3.42
C ARG A 142 -33.14 -15.12 -2.08
#